data_1ad60f0299112f369346c8c6252b1427
#
_entry.id   1ad60f0299112f369346c8c6252b1427
#
_cell.length_a   1.000
_cell.length_b   1.000
_cell.length_c   1.000
_cell.angle_alpha   90.00
_cell.angle_beta   90.00
_cell.angle_gamma   90.00
#
_symmetry.space_group_name_H-M   'P 1'
#
loop_
_entity.id
_entity.type
_entity.pdbx_description
1 polymer ?
#
loop_
_entity_poly.entity_id
_entity_poly.type
_entity_poly.pdbx_seq_one_letter_code
_entity_poly.pdbx_strand_id
1 'polypeptide(L)'
;MRGIAAAVCVLALAAAAAAPAAEKSVLELLFDAPHRAADSIPTMPPIEATEKPFRAALEAAVAGDPAAARGQAEAAGYEFVEKTEGGRRYFLLMERDRGGIGPTVAIAGSPARDVIIEAPHPIIDKHTDRQAAVLFLKLGARALVLSGANRCAATAESPCSGKTRVCGDGNNPYRVSDPAHNPATLFHVAHLYFSRLWPKAVVFQPHGFNNSGSDVWFVISDGSTEKRDNDAMLTGRLRDSLRQALGRERAVSCQDPADRSIRTRWLCAANTVQGRDLNGSADACHANGERSSGRFLHIEQTYDDVRRGYGLDWQNLGAYPGSAAILAALAKELPCIRADCAPAP
;
A
#
# COMPACT_ATOMS: atom_id res chain seq x y z
N MET A 1 72.45 -49.72 4.71
CA MET A 1 71.48 -49.01 3.84
C MET A 1 70.14 -49.01 4.59
N ARG A 2 69.76 -47.85 5.10
CA ARG A 2 68.46 -47.74 5.84
C ARG A 2 67.52 -46.94 4.94
N GLY A 3 66.44 -47.58 4.52
CA GLY A 3 65.40 -46.97 3.69
C GLY A 3 64.46 -46.14 4.55
N ILE A 4 64.30 -44.86 4.17
CA ILE A 4 63.34 -43.94 4.75
C ILE A 4 62.01 -44.07 3.97
N ALA A 5 60.97 -44.55 4.68
CA ALA A 5 59.61 -44.55 4.11
C ALA A 5 58.96 -43.18 4.37
N ALA A 6 58.64 -42.48 3.31
CA ALA A 6 57.86 -41.21 3.38
C ALA A 6 56.37 -41.52 3.43
N ALA A 7 55.72 -41.13 4.52
CA ALA A 7 54.26 -41.20 4.66
C ALA A 7 53.64 -39.95 3.98
N VAL A 8 52.84 -40.17 2.95
CA VAL A 8 52.05 -39.11 2.30
C VAL A 8 50.71 -38.97 3.05
N CYS A 9 50.56 -37.87 3.81
CA CYS A 9 49.27 -37.50 4.40
C CYS A 9 48.40 -36.84 3.32
N VAL A 10 47.35 -37.54 2.88
CA VAL A 10 46.28 -36.95 2.04
C VAL A 10 45.29 -36.21 2.93
N LEU A 11 45.38 -34.88 2.95
CA LEU A 11 44.33 -34.04 3.56
C LEU A 11 43.09 -34.04 2.66
N ALA A 12 42.03 -34.74 3.06
CA ALA A 12 40.72 -34.61 2.45
C ALA A 12 40.09 -33.28 2.91
N LEU A 13 40.04 -32.27 2.01
CA LEU A 13 39.23 -31.07 2.19
C LEU A 13 37.77 -31.47 2.02
N ALA A 14 37.02 -31.59 3.13
CA ALA A 14 35.57 -31.62 3.10
C ALA A 14 35.05 -30.24 2.71
N ALA A 15 34.57 -30.08 1.47
CA ALA A 15 33.80 -28.92 1.07
C ALA A 15 32.51 -28.90 1.85
N ALA A 16 32.37 -27.99 2.82
CA ALA A 16 31.11 -27.71 3.47
C ALA A 16 30.13 -27.16 2.42
N ALA A 17 29.13 -27.95 2.07
CA ALA A 17 28.04 -27.47 1.24
C ALA A 17 27.37 -26.30 1.98
N ALA A 18 27.36 -25.12 1.35
CA ALA A 18 26.65 -23.97 1.89
C ALA A 18 25.16 -24.36 2.05
N ALA A 19 24.63 -24.17 3.25
CA ALA A 19 23.21 -24.36 3.49
C ALA A 19 22.40 -23.50 2.50
N PRO A 20 21.33 -24.02 1.89
CA PRO A 20 20.49 -23.24 1.00
C PRO A 20 20.01 -21.99 1.75
N ALA A 21 20.10 -20.82 1.12
CA ALA A 21 19.59 -19.58 1.69
C ALA A 21 18.11 -19.77 2.06
N ALA A 22 17.74 -19.36 3.28
CA ALA A 22 16.36 -19.47 3.73
C ALA A 22 15.45 -18.71 2.74
N GLU A 23 14.37 -19.35 2.36
CA GLU A 23 13.41 -18.77 1.43
C GLU A 23 12.68 -17.58 2.08
N LYS A 24 12.67 -16.40 1.41
CA LYS A 24 12.06 -15.18 1.94
C LYS A 24 10.59 -15.37 2.27
N SER A 25 10.13 -14.84 3.38
CA SER A 25 8.72 -14.72 3.75
C SER A 25 7.98 -13.77 2.81
N VAL A 26 6.64 -13.81 2.82
CA VAL A 26 5.80 -12.85 2.06
C VAL A 26 6.13 -11.41 2.45
N LEU A 27 6.32 -11.16 3.74
CA LEU A 27 6.63 -9.81 4.22
C LEU A 27 8.01 -9.32 3.76
N GLU A 28 9.03 -10.17 3.77
CA GLU A 28 10.36 -9.83 3.26
C GLU A 28 10.35 -9.55 1.76
N LEU A 29 9.58 -10.31 0.97
CA LEU A 29 9.38 -10.03 -0.45
C LEU A 29 8.73 -8.66 -0.67
N LEU A 30 7.71 -8.30 0.11
CA LEU A 30 7.02 -7.01 0.03
C LEU A 30 7.91 -5.85 0.48
N PHE A 31 8.78 -6.06 1.48
CA PHE A 31 9.73 -5.05 1.93
C PHE A 31 10.87 -4.79 0.93
N ASP A 32 11.15 -5.78 0.08
CA ASP A 32 12.11 -5.67 -1.01
C ASP A 32 11.47 -5.18 -2.33
N ALA A 33 10.21 -4.74 -2.29
CA ALA A 33 9.54 -4.19 -3.47
C ALA A 33 10.37 -3.06 -4.10
N PRO A 34 10.58 -3.08 -5.43
CA PRO A 34 11.42 -2.09 -6.09
C PRO A 34 10.76 -0.71 -6.13
N HIS A 35 11.57 0.34 -5.99
CA HIS A 35 11.11 1.71 -6.08
C HIS A 35 12.01 2.57 -6.97
N ARG A 36 11.39 3.33 -7.89
CA ARG A 36 12.08 4.31 -8.74
C ARG A 36 12.31 5.61 -7.97
N ALA A 37 13.54 6.14 -8.03
CA ALA A 37 13.92 7.38 -7.36
C ALA A 37 13.22 8.64 -7.97
N ALA A 38 13.24 9.75 -7.22
CA ALA A 38 12.78 11.04 -7.72
C ALA A 38 13.64 11.54 -8.88
N ASP A 39 13.03 12.33 -9.78
CA ASP A 39 13.67 13.00 -10.93
C ASP A 39 14.55 12.06 -11.79
N SER A 40 14.19 10.77 -11.85
CA SER A 40 14.98 9.74 -12.52
C SER A 40 14.56 9.48 -13.97
N ILE A 41 13.40 9.96 -14.39
CA ILE A 41 12.85 9.79 -15.73
C ILE A 41 12.12 11.05 -16.21
N PRO A 42 12.10 11.35 -17.51
CA PRO A 42 11.36 12.49 -18.04
C PRO A 42 9.85 12.33 -17.98
N THR A 43 9.34 11.11 -18.21
CA THR A 43 7.92 10.77 -18.19
C THR A 43 7.71 9.30 -17.84
N MET A 44 6.49 8.90 -17.49
CA MET A 44 6.14 7.48 -17.33
C MET A 44 6.04 6.82 -18.70
N PRO A 45 6.51 5.56 -18.85
CA PRO A 45 6.25 4.80 -20.06
C PRO A 45 4.74 4.58 -20.22
N PRO A 46 4.26 4.54 -21.47
CA PRO A 46 2.86 4.25 -21.78
C PRO A 46 2.49 2.83 -21.33
N ILE A 47 1.29 2.66 -20.76
CA ILE A 47 0.86 1.38 -20.18
C ILE A 47 0.12 0.47 -21.16
N GLU A 48 -0.20 0.93 -22.37
CA GLU A 48 -1.08 0.26 -23.33
C GLU A 48 -0.59 -1.16 -23.69
N ALA A 49 0.73 -1.35 -23.81
CA ALA A 49 1.31 -2.66 -24.11
C ALA A 49 1.29 -3.62 -22.91
N THR A 50 1.35 -3.09 -21.69
CA THR A 50 1.47 -3.86 -20.45
C THR A 50 0.15 -4.01 -19.71
N GLU A 51 -0.82 -3.12 -19.90
CA GLU A 51 -2.11 -3.12 -19.17
C GLU A 51 -2.87 -4.44 -19.35
N LYS A 52 -3.04 -4.89 -20.61
CA LYS A 52 -3.82 -6.09 -20.88
C LYS A 52 -3.23 -7.37 -20.27
N PRO A 53 -1.92 -7.70 -20.48
CA PRO A 53 -1.34 -8.86 -19.84
C PRO A 53 -1.24 -8.69 -18.31
N PHE A 54 -0.99 -7.50 -17.77
CA PHE A 54 -1.00 -7.25 -16.33
C PHE A 54 -2.36 -7.55 -15.71
N ARG A 55 -3.45 -7.06 -16.30
CA ARG A 55 -4.82 -7.37 -15.86
C ARG A 55 -5.12 -8.87 -15.93
N ALA A 56 -4.75 -9.53 -17.04
CA ALA A 56 -4.93 -10.97 -17.18
C ALA A 56 -4.15 -11.78 -16.13
N ALA A 57 -2.97 -11.31 -15.72
CA ALA A 57 -2.22 -11.91 -14.63
C ALA A 57 -2.97 -11.79 -13.29
N LEU A 58 -3.57 -10.62 -12.99
CA LEU A 58 -4.40 -10.42 -11.80
C LEU A 58 -5.62 -11.35 -11.82
N GLU A 59 -6.31 -11.46 -12.96
CA GLU A 59 -7.48 -12.33 -13.15
C GLU A 59 -7.12 -13.80 -12.89
N ALA A 60 -6.05 -14.30 -13.48
CA ALA A 60 -5.58 -15.67 -13.28
C ALA A 60 -5.14 -15.94 -11.84
N ALA A 61 -4.45 -14.99 -11.20
CA ALA A 61 -4.04 -15.10 -9.80
C ALA A 61 -5.26 -15.18 -8.86
N VAL A 62 -6.27 -14.34 -9.06
CA VAL A 62 -7.52 -14.38 -8.29
C VAL A 62 -8.30 -15.67 -8.53
N ALA A 63 -8.32 -16.18 -9.77
CA ALA A 63 -8.93 -17.46 -10.11
C ALA A 63 -8.18 -18.67 -9.52
N GLY A 64 -6.98 -18.47 -8.97
CA GLY A 64 -6.14 -19.54 -8.42
C GLY A 64 -5.47 -20.39 -9.49
N ASP A 65 -5.23 -19.84 -10.67
CA ASP A 65 -4.48 -20.45 -11.78
C ASP A 65 -3.04 -19.86 -11.85
N PRO A 66 -2.08 -20.42 -11.12
CA PRO A 66 -0.73 -19.89 -11.08
C PRO A 66 0.04 -20.06 -12.39
N ALA A 67 -0.34 -21.04 -13.23
CA ALA A 67 0.33 -21.26 -14.51
C ALA A 67 -0.04 -20.14 -15.51
N ALA A 68 -1.34 -19.85 -15.66
CA ALA A 68 -1.81 -18.73 -16.47
C ALA A 68 -1.31 -17.39 -15.93
N ALA A 69 -1.36 -17.18 -14.59
CA ALA A 69 -0.87 -15.97 -13.95
C ALA A 69 0.60 -15.70 -14.27
N ARG A 70 1.46 -16.72 -14.20
CA ARG A 70 2.90 -16.61 -14.53
C ARG A 70 3.11 -16.18 -15.97
N GLY A 71 2.47 -16.83 -16.93
CA GLY A 71 2.63 -16.51 -18.35
C GLY A 71 2.19 -15.06 -18.67
N GLN A 72 1.09 -14.62 -18.08
CA GLN A 72 0.60 -13.26 -18.28
C GLN A 72 1.47 -12.21 -17.54
N ALA A 73 1.94 -12.53 -16.33
CA ALA A 73 2.85 -11.67 -15.60
C ALA A 73 4.17 -11.46 -16.38
N GLU A 74 4.75 -12.54 -16.93
CA GLU A 74 5.94 -12.45 -17.78
C GLU A 74 5.73 -11.55 -19.00
N ALA A 75 4.59 -11.67 -19.66
CA ALA A 75 4.23 -10.83 -20.80
C ALA A 75 4.07 -9.35 -20.40
N ALA A 76 3.76 -9.07 -19.15
CA ALA A 76 3.68 -7.71 -18.59
C ALA A 76 5.00 -7.21 -18.00
N GLY A 77 6.10 -7.99 -18.05
CA GLY A 77 7.38 -7.64 -17.44
C GLY A 77 7.45 -7.88 -15.92
N TYR A 78 6.58 -8.73 -15.39
CA TYR A 78 6.51 -9.07 -13.97
C TYR A 78 7.00 -10.49 -13.68
N GLU A 79 7.55 -10.67 -12.49
CA GLU A 79 7.72 -11.96 -11.85
C GLU A 79 6.45 -12.32 -11.10
N PHE A 80 6.00 -13.57 -11.25
CA PHE A 80 4.91 -14.12 -10.48
C PHE A 80 5.44 -15.08 -9.42
N VAL A 81 5.15 -14.80 -8.15
CA VAL A 81 5.54 -15.62 -7.01
C VAL A 81 4.29 -16.17 -6.34
N GLU A 82 4.20 -17.50 -6.22
CA GLU A 82 3.23 -18.16 -5.34
C GLU A 82 3.94 -18.57 -4.04
N LYS A 83 3.34 -18.21 -2.91
CA LYS A 83 3.88 -18.47 -1.59
C LYS A 83 2.81 -19.01 -0.65
N THR A 84 3.15 -20.02 0.15
CA THR A 84 2.29 -20.47 1.26
C THR A 84 3.00 -20.16 2.57
N GLU A 85 2.35 -19.39 3.44
CA GLU A 85 2.89 -19.01 4.74
C GLU A 85 1.77 -19.04 5.79
N GLY A 86 2.05 -19.68 6.94
CA GLY A 86 1.04 -19.84 8.00
C GLY A 86 -0.25 -20.55 7.54
N GLY A 87 -0.16 -21.48 6.57
CA GLY A 87 -1.29 -22.18 5.99
C GLY A 87 -2.14 -21.34 5.03
N ARG A 88 -1.71 -20.12 4.71
CA ARG A 88 -2.39 -19.22 3.76
C ARG A 88 -1.58 -19.11 2.47
N ARG A 89 -2.26 -19.14 1.34
CA ARG A 89 -1.64 -18.96 0.02
C ARG A 89 -1.69 -17.50 -0.38
N TYR A 90 -0.59 -17.02 -0.94
CA TYR A 90 -0.43 -15.67 -1.45
C TYR A 90 0.12 -15.71 -2.88
N PHE A 91 -0.33 -14.77 -3.71
CA PHE A 91 0.16 -14.56 -5.06
C PHE A 91 0.74 -13.14 -5.15
N LEU A 92 1.98 -13.02 -5.62
CA LEU A 92 2.65 -11.74 -5.75
C LEU A 92 3.01 -11.50 -7.22
N LEU A 93 2.75 -10.29 -7.70
CA LEU A 93 3.28 -9.77 -8.96
C LEU A 93 4.30 -8.70 -8.61
N MET A 94 5.55 -8.92 -8.99
CA MET A 94 6.68 -8.03 -8.72
C MET A 94 7.35 -7.64 -10.04
N GLU A 95 7.66 -6.36 -10.23
CA GLU A 95 8.31 -5.90 -11.46
C GLU A 95 9.68 -6.60 -11.63
N ARG A 96 9.88 -7.25 -12.81
CA ARG A 96 11.07 -8.11 -13.05
C ARG A 96 12.35 -7.30 -13.10
N ASP A 97 12.34 -6.22 -13.85
CA ASP A 97 13.54 -5.40 -14.09
C ASP A 97 13.92 -4.54 -12.88
N ARG A 98 13.12 -4.61 -11.81
CA ARG A 98 13.27 -3.80 -10.61
C ARG A 98 13.48 -2.31 -10.92
N GLY A 99 12.91 -1.87 -12.04
CA GLY A 99 12.91 -0.48 -12.47
C GLY A 99 12.07 0.42 -11.56
N GLY A 100 11.17 -0.19 -10.81
CA GLY A 100 10.35 0.48 -9.82
C GLY A 100 9.34 1.46 -10.41
N ILE A 101 8.81 1.18 -11.60
CA ILE A 101 7.78 2.01 -12.25
C ILE A 101 6.40 1.45 -11.99
N GLY A 102 6.25 0.12 -12.15
CA GLY A 102 5.00 -0.58 -11.93
C GLY A 102 4.76 -0.92 -10.45
N PRO A 103 3.51 -1.18 -10.05
CA PRO A 103 3.21 -1.55 -8.68
C PRO A 103 3.64 -2.98 -8.37
N THR A 104 4.02 -3.22 -7.11
CA THR A 104 4.01 -4.57 -6.54
C THR A 104 2.60 -4.88 -6.06
N VAL A 105 2.07 -6.05 -6.44
CA VAL A 105 0.73 -6.49 -6.05
C VAL A 105 0.83 -7.79 -5.27
N ALA A 106 0.10 -7.90 -4.16
CA ALA A 106 -0.11 -9.18 -3.46
C ALA A 106 -1.59 -9.48 -3.31
N ILE A 107 -1.97 -10.75 -3.47
CA ILE A 107 -3.35 -11.25 -3.41
C ILE A 107 -3.38 -12.41 -2.40
N ALA A 108 -4.31 -12.36 -1.44
CA ALA A 108 -4.52 -13.44 -0.49
C ALA A 108 -5.51 -14.47 -1.05
N GLY A 109 -5.11 -15.76 -1.09
CA GLY A 109 -5.99 -16.85 -1.53
C GLY A 109 -7.16 -17.12 -0.58
N SER A 110 -7.03 -16.73 0.70
CA SER A 110 -8.08 -16.90 1.72
C SER A 110 -8.15 -15.68 2.63
N PRO A 111 -8.68 -14.56 2.14
CA PRO A 111 -8.75 -13.32 2.92
C PRO A 111 -9.73 -13.43 4.09
N ALA A 112 -9.45 -12.68 5.16
CA ALA A 112 -10.33 -12.57 6.32
C ALA A 112 -11.23 -11.33 6.27
N ARG A 113 -10.74 -10.24 5.65
CA ARG A 113 -11.43 -8.94 5.59
C ARG A 113 -11.69 -8.49 4.16
N ASP A 114 -12.79 -7.79 3.97
CA ASP A 114 -13.20 -7.22 2.69
C ASP A 114 -12.53 -5.88 2.45
N VAL A 115 -11.20 -5.92 2.33
CA VAL A 115 -10.34 -4.75 2.25
C VAL A 115 -9.29 -4.93 1.16
N ILE A 116 -9.06 -3.87 0.39
CA ILE A 116 -7.93 -3.68 -0.52
C ILE A 116 -7.05 -2.61 0.10
N ILE A 117 -5.77 -2.87 0.27
CA ILE A 117 -4.82 -1.90 0.81
C ILE A 117 -3.97 -1.35 -0.33
N GLU A 118 -3.84 -0.04 -0.42
CA GLU A 118 -3.12 0.63 -1.50
C GLU A 118 -2.18 1.69 -0.93
N ALA A 119 -0.87 1.58 -1.18
CA ALA A 119 0.12 2.58 -0.78
C ALA A 119 0.65 3.31 -2.04
N PRO A 120 0.09 4.49 -2.39
CA PRO A 120 0.49 5.18 -3.61
C PRO A 120 1.81 5.95 -3.47
N HIS A 121 2.26 6.30 -2.26
CA HIS A 121 3.41 7.17 -2.04
C HIS A 121 4.48 6.58 -1.08
N PRO A 122 4.89 5.31 -1.22
CA PRO A 122 5.65 4.58 -0.19
C PRO A 122 6.99 5.22 0.19
N ILE A 123 7.62 5.97 -0.71
CA ILE A 123 8.94 6.59 -0.48
C ILE A 123 8.80 7.94 0.21
N ILE A 124 7.93 8.81 -0.31
CA ILE A 124 7.73 10.17 0.25
C ILE A 124 6.98 10.09 1.57
N ASP A 125 5.93 9.30 1.61
CA ASP A 125 5.17 9.00 2.83
C ASP A 125 5.86 7.85 3.57
N LYS A 126 7.11 8.08 3.96
CA LYS A 126 8.08 7.10 4.48
C LYS A 126 7.41 6.01 5.34
N HIS A 127 7.68 4.75 5.01
CA HIS A 127 7.20 3.51 5.65
C HIS A 127 5.70 3.21 5.48
N THR A 128 4.98 3.88 4.58
CA THR A 128 3.60 3.46 4.25
C THR A 128 3.55 2.14 3.48
N ASP A 129 4.61 1.80 2.73
CA ASP A 129 4.83 0.47 2.12
C ASP A 129 4.89 -0.63 3.18
N ARG A 130 5.76 -0.45 4.18
CA ARG A 130 5.93 -1.40 5.29
C ARG A 130 4.67 -1.52 6.13
N GLN A 131 4.03 -0.39 6.43
CA GLN A 131 2.75 -0.36 7.11
C GLN A 131 1.68 -1.14 6.32
N ALA A 132 1.53 -0.86 5.02
CA ALA A 132 0.57 -1.51 4.16
C ALA A 132 0.81 -3.04 4.08
N ALA A 133 2.08 -3.48 3.94
CA ALA A 133 2.44 -4.89 3.92
C ALA A 133 2.13 -5.61 5.25
N VAL A 134 2.50 -5.00 6.39
CA VAL A 134 2.18 -5.53 7.72
C VAL A 134 0.67 -5.61 7.93
N LEU A 135 -0.07 -4.56 7.58
CA LEU A 135 -1.53 -4.53 7.71
C LEU A 135 -2.21 -5.54 6.78
N PHE A 136 -1.71 -5.73 5.54
CA PHE A 136 -2.20 -6.75 4.62
C PHE A 136 -2.19 -8.15 5.26
N LEU A 137 -1.07 -8.52 5.86
CA LEU A 137 -0.93 -9.83 6.50
C LEU A 137 -1.71 -9.94 7.82
N LYS A 138 -1.57 -8.94 8.72
CA LYS A 138 -2.20 -8.97 10.05
C LYS A 138 -3.72 -8.87 10.00
N LEU A 139 -4.27 -8.06 9.10
CA LEU A 139 -5.71 -7.93 8.90
C LEU A 139 -6.29 -9.06 8.02
N GLY A 140 -5.45 -9.74 7.24
CA GLY A 140 -5.89 -10.70 6.25
C GLY A 140 -6.72 -10.04 5.14
N ALA A 141 -6.24 -8.93 4.61
CA ALA A 141 -6.89 -8.20 3.51
C ALA A 141 -6.91 -9.02 2.20
N ARG A 142 -7.78 -8.67 1.26
CA ARG A 142 -7.91 -9.34 -0.06
C ARG A 142 -6.70 -9.12 -0.94
N ALA A 143 -6.29 -7.86 -1.04
CA ALA A 143 -5.17 -7.47 -1.90
C ALA A 143 -4.39 -6.30 -1.30
N LEU A 144 -3.14 -6.19 -1.75
CA LEU A 144 -2.23 -5.10 -1.49
C LEU A 144 -1.69 -4.59 -2.83
N VAL A 145 -1.64 -3.27 -3.00
CA VAL A 145 -1.01 -2.60 -4.15
C VAL A 145 -0.01 -1.57 -3.62
N LEU A 146 1.26 -1.77 -3.89
CA LEU A 146 2.34 -0.85 -3.53
C LEU A 146 2.84 -0.14 -4.79
N SER A 147 2.85 1.18 -4.80
CA SER A 147 3.46 1.92 -5.91
C SER A 147 4.97 1.65 -6.00
N GLY A 148 5.47 1.35 -7.19
CA GLY A 148 6.89 1.24 -7.43
C GLY A 148 7.56 2.58 -7.76
N ALA A 149 6.82 3.56 -8.26
CA ALA A 149 7.36 4.88 -8.56
C ALA A 149 7.26 5.83 -7.36
N ASN A 150 8.35 6.55 -7.09
CA ASN A 150 8.25 7.76 -6.30
C ASN A 150 7.30 8.72 -7.01
N ARG A 151 6.38 9.36 -6.29
CA ARG A 151 5.46 10.35 -6.89
C ARG A 151 6.17 11.48 -7.63
N CYS A 152 7.44 11.70 -7.34
CA CYS A 152 8.31 12.67 -8.00
C CYS A 152 9.28 12.02 -9.01
N ALA A 153 9.12 10.75 -9.38
CA ALA A 153 10.06 10.06 -10.27
C ALA A 153 10.14 10.69 -11.68
N ALA A 154 9.00 11.01 -12.27
CA ALA A 154 8.94 11.70 -13.55
C ALA A 154 8.95 13.22 -13.37
N THR A 155 9.54 13.95 -14.35
CA THR A 155 9.49 15.41 -14.36
C THR A 155 8.27 15.97 -15.10
N ALA A 156 7.65 15.18 -15.99
CA ALA A 156 6.44 15.56 -16.71
C ALA A 156 5.23 15.70 -15.76
N GLU A 157 4.39 16.67 -16.06
CA GLU A 157 3.19 17.01 -15.30
C GLU A 157 2.03 16.05 -15.62
N SER A 158 1.24 15.70 -14.59
CA SER A 158 -0.02 14.97 -14.75
C SER A 158 -1.08 15.88 -15.39
N PRO A 159 -1.96 15.34 -16.25
CA PRO A 159 -3.10 16.08 -16.77
C PRO A 159 -4.17 16.37 -15.70
N CYS A 160 -4.15 15.67 -14.56
CA CYS A 160 -5.18 15.81 -13.53
C CYS A 160 -5.06 17.10 -12.74
N SER A 161 -6.23 17.64 -12.35
CA SER A 161 -6.32 18.89 -11.61
C SER A 161 -5.74 18.81 -10.20
N GLY A 162 -5.09 19.89 -9.79
CA GLY A 162 -4.54 20.07 -8.45
C GLY A 162 -3.05 20.36 -8.45
N LYS A 163 -2.52 20.61 -7.26
CA LYS A 163 -1.12 21.01 -7.06
C LYS A 163 -0.58 20.41 -5.77
N THR A 164 0.74 20.25 -5.72
CA THR A 164 1.46 19.73 -4.55
C THR A 164 2.69 20.57 -4.25
N ARG A 165 3.14 20.54 -3.00
CA ARG A 165 4.43 21.11 -2.56
C ARG A 165 5.51 20.06 -2.37
N VAL A 166 5.23 18.82 -2.76
CA VAL A 166 6.11 17.69 -2.46
C VAL A 166 7.22 17.53 -3.49
N CYS A 167 6.93 17.82 -4.78
CA CYS A 167 7.89 17.61 -5.86
C CYS A 167 8.48 18.93 -6.35
N GLY A 168 9.56 19.37 -5.73
CA GLY A 168 10.26 20.63 -6.06
C GLY A 168 9.80 21.83 -5.23
N ASP A 169 10.33 22.98 -5.55
CA ASP A 169 10.03 24.21 -4.83
C ASP A 169 8.67 24.80 -5.25
N GLY A 170 7.85 25.15 -4.28
CA GLY A 170 6.57 25.83 -4.52
C GLY A 170 5.38 24.87 -4.66
N ASN A 171 4.31 25.39 -5.28
CA ASN A 171 3.03 24.70 -5.45
C ASN A 171 2.86 24.29 -6.92
N ASN A 172 3.42 23.15 -7.28
CA ASN A 172 3.50 22.66 -8.65
C ASN A 172 2.36 21.70 -9.01
N PRO A 173 2.01 21.54 -10.30
CA PRO A 173 1.13 20.47 -10.75
C PRO A 173 1.62 19.10 -10.26
N TYR A 174 0.70 18.13 -10.15
CA TYR A 174 1.09 16.75 -9.92
C TYR A 174 1.94 16.24 -11.08
N ARG A 175 2.77 15.24 -10.81
CA ARG A 175 3.58 14.58 -11.85
C ARG A 175 2.91 13.31 -12.37
N VAL A 176 3.21 12.90 -13.61
CA VAL A 176 2.65 11.66 -14.19
C VAL A 176 3.04 10.40 -13.42
N SER A 177 4.10 10.45 -12.60
CA SER A 177 4.51 9.36 -11.71
C SER A 177 3.75 9.32 -10.38
N ASP A 178 2.82 10.27 -10.13
CA ASP A 178 2.00 10.28 -8.93
C ASP A 178 0.72 9.43 -9.14
N PRO A 179 0.66 8.17 -8.67
CA PRO A 179 -0.46 7.29 -8.97
C PRO A 179 -1.76 7.69 -8.26
N ALA A 180 -1.69 8.51 -7.22
CA ALA A 180 -2.88 9.09 -6.59
C ALA A 180 -3.50 10.22 -7.43
N HIS A 181 -2.74 10.75 -8.41
CA HIS A 181 -3.14 11.90 -9.23
C HIS A 181 -2.90 11.68 -10.74
N ASN A 182 -2.74 10.42 -11.16
CA ASN A 182 -2.66 10.04 -12.57
C ASN A 182 -3.34 8.68 -12.79
N PRO A 183 -4.46 8.61 -13.55
CA PRO A 183 -5.14 7.36 -13.84
C PRO A 183 -4.39 6.47 -14.86
N ALA A 184 -3.44 7.03 -15.64
CA ALA A 184 -2.67 6.28 -16.62
C ALA A 184 -1.48 5.55 -15.98
N THR A 185 -1.75 4.71 -14.98
CA THR A 185 -0.75 3.91 -14.25
C THR A 185 -1.25 2.49 -14.02
N LEU A 186 -0.36 1.50 -14.00
CA LEU A 186 -0.74 0.13 -13.62
C LEU A 186 -1.23 0.03 -12.18
N PHE A 187 -0.85 0.96 -11.30
CA PHE A 187 -1.42 1.09 -9.96
C PHE A 187 -2.93 1.35 -10.03
N HIS A 188 -3.36 2.30 -10.86
CA HIS A 188 -4.79 2.60 -11.04
C HIS A 188 -5.52 1.47 -11.78
N VAL A 189 -4.87 0.77 -12.70
CA VAL A 189 -5.41 -0.46 -13.33
C VAL A 189 -5.70 -1.52 -12.27
N ALA A 190 -4.78 -1.76 -11.33
CA ALA A 190 -5.01 -2.70 -10.22
C ALA A 190 -6.15 -2.23 -9.31
N HIS A 191 -6.18 -0.92 -8.96
CA HIS A 191 -7.28 -0.31 -8.22
C HIS A 191 -8.64 -0.58 -8.87
N LEU A 192 -8.81 -0.25 -10.15
CA LEU A 192 -10.05 -0.46 -10.89
C LEU A 192 -10.43 -1.94 -10.98
N TYR A 193 -9.44 -2.81 -11.20
CA TYR A 193 -9.68 -4.24 -11.26
C TYR A 193 -10.25 -4.77 -9.94
N PHE A 194 -9.56 -4.53 -8.82
CA PHE A 194 -9.98 -5.06 -7.52
C PHE A 194 -11.25 -4.40 -6.98
N SER A 195 -11.40 -3.08 -7.13
CA SER A 195 -12.56 -2.35 -6.63
C SER A 195 -13.86 -2.73 -7.36
N ARG A 196 -13.77 -3.13 -8.63
CA ARG A 196 -14.91 -3.63 -9.42
C ARG A 196 -15.19 -5.10 -9.15
N LEU A 197 -14.15 -5.92 -9.01
CA LEU A 197 -14.26 -7.33 -8.68
C LEU A 197 -14.91 -7.55 -7.30
N TRP A 198 -14.55 -6.71 -6.34
CA TRP A 198 -15.08 -6.75 -4.96
C TRP A 198 -15.84 -5.46 -4.63
N PRO A 199 -17.10 -5.34 -5.11
CA PRO A 199 -17.85 -4.09 -5.05
C PRO A 199 -18.32 -3.68 -3.64
N LYS A 200 -18.06 -4.49 -2.61
CA LYS A 200 -18.29 -4.18 -1.20
C LYS A 200 -17.01 -3.91 -0.43
N ALA A 201 -15.86 -4.21 -1.01
CA ALA A 201 -14.59 -4.03 -0.35
C ALA A 201 -14.29 -2.55 -0.10
N VAL A 202 -13.71 -2.27 1.06
CA VAL A 202 -13.14 -0.95 1.38
C VAL A 202 -11.75 -0.87 0.78
N VAL A 203 -11.48 0.20 0.04
CA VAL A 203 -10.13 0.56 -0.38
C VAL A 203 -9.53 1.46 0.70
N PHE A 204 -8.47 0.98 1.34
CA PHE A 204 -7.74 1.70 2.36
C PHE A 204 -6.40 2.20 1.83
N GLN A 205 -6.16 3.52 1.90
CA GLN A 205 -4.91 4.15 1.51
C GLN A 205 -4.21 4.79 2.72
N PRO A 206 -3.10 4.19 3.23
CA PRO A 206 -2.22 4.84 4.19
C PRO A 206 -1.34 5.87 3.49
N HIS A 207 -1.35 7.09 4.02
CA HIS A 207 -0.52 8.21 3.63
C HIS A 207 0.26 8.78 4.80
N GLY A 208 1.11 9.76 4.53
CA GLY A 208 1.91 10.39 5.54
C GLY A 208 2.07 11.89 5.36
N PHE A 209 1.98 12.61 6.45
CA PHE A 209 2.27 14.04 6.47
C PHE A 209 3.35 14.39 7.50
N ASN A 210 3.96 15.55 7.30
CA ASN A 210 4.90 16.11 8.28
C ASN A 210 4.12 16.96 9.28
N ASN A 211 4.21 16.58 10.55
CA ASN A 211 3.53 17.25 11.65
C ASN A 211 4.51 18.03 12.51
N SER A 212 5.00 19.15 12.03
CA SER A 212 5.80 20.04 12.85
C SER A 212 4.90 20.83 13.82
N GLY A 213 4.68 20.27 15.02
CA GLY A 213 4.06 20.98 16.14
C GLY A 213 2.54 20.90 16.26
N SER A 214 1.87 19.93 15.64
CA SER A 214 0.45 19.63 15.86
C SER A 214 0.27 18.38 16.72
N ASP A 215 -0.75 18.37 17.57
CA ASP A 215 -1.13 17.21 18.38
C ASP A 215 -1.87 16.14 17.58
N VAL A 216 -2.26 16.44 16.34
CA VAL A 216 -2.98 15.52 15.45
C VAL A 216 -2.03 14.49 14.85
N TRP A 217 -2.30 13.23 15.08
CA TRP A 217 -1.53 12.10 14.52
C TRP A 217 -2.19 11.48 13.30
N PHE A 218 -3.52 11.59 13.21
CA PHE A 218 -4.33 11.00 12.15
C PHE A 218 -5.32 12.00 11.57
N VAL A 219 -5.31 12.14 10.25
CA VAL A 219 -6.34 12.84 9.48
C VAL A 219 -7.03 11.82 8.60
N ILE A 220 -8.32 11.58 8.85
CA ILE A 220 -9.12 10.53 8.24
C ILE A 220 -10.08 11.15 7.24
N SER A 221 -10.20 10.55 6.05
CA SER A 221 -11.11 11.02 5.00
C SER A 221 -11.69 9.86 4.21
N ASP A 222 -12.89 10.06 3.66
CA ASP A 222 -13.50 9.20 2.66
C ASP A 222 -13.29 9.71 1.23
N GLY A 223 -12.46 10.74 1.05
CA GLY A 223 -12.15 11.32 -0.27
C GLY A 223 -13.29 12.12 -0.90
N SER A 224 -14.46 12.22 -0.27
CA SER A 224 -15.57 13.05 -0.77
C SER A 224 -15.51 14.48 -0.26
N THR A 225 -16.28 15.37 -0.89
CA THR A 225 -16.49 16.74 -0.40
C THR A 225 -17.70 16.86 0.52
N GLU A 226 -18.39 15.77 0.78
CA GLU A 226 -19.55 15.72 1.67
C GLU A 226 -19.20 16.16 3.09
N LYS A 227 -20.10 16.95 3.69
CA LYS A 227 -19.96 17.43 5.07
C LYS A 227 -21.18 16.97 5.85
N ARG A 228 -20.97 16.04 6.74
CA ARG A 228 -22.02 15.47 7.60
C ARG A 228 -21.47 15.00 8.93
N ASP A 229 -22.34 14.77 9.88
CA ASP A 229 -22.00 14.04 11.09
C ASP A 229 -21.66 12.58 10.74
N ASN A 230 -20.54 12.10 11.24
CA ASN A 230 -19.88 10.88 10.78
C ASN A 230 -20.07 9.68 11.71
N ASP A 231 -20.82 9.76 12.79
CA ASP A 231 -20.86 8.70 13.82
C ASP A 231 -21.29 7.32 13.30
N ALA A 232 -22.10 7.30 12.24
CA ALA A 232 -22.47 6.04 11.55
C ALA A 232 -21.50 5.60 10.45
N MET A 233 -20.54 6.46 10.06
CA MET A 233 -19.62 6.18 8.96
C MET A 233 -18.34 5.50 9.43
N LEU A 234 -17.68 4.78 8.52
CA LEU A 234 -16.38 4.16 8.79
C LEU A 234 -15.34 5.18 9.28
N THR A 235 -15.27 6.35 8.64
CA THR A 235 -14.36 7.45 9.02
C THR A 235 -14.60 7.94 10.46
N GLY A 236 -15.86 8.11 10.84
CA GLY A 236 -16.25 8.52 12.19
C GLY A 236 -15.94 7.45 13.24
N ARG A 237 -16.35 6.20 12.98
CA ARG A 237 -16.05 5.08 13.89
C ARG A 237 -14.55 4.88 14.09
N LEU A 238 -13.77 4.97 13.01
CA LEU A 238 -12.30 4.84 13.08
C LEU A 238 -11.67 5.98 13.89
N ARG A 239 -12.10 7.24 13.63
CA ARG A 239 -11.71 8.41 14.43
C ARG A 239 -11.97 8.17 15.91
N ASP A 240 -13.17 7.72 16.25
CA ASP A 240 -13.58 7.53 17.65
C ASP A 240 -12.81 6.39 18.33
N SER A 241 -12.56 5.29 17.62
CA SER A 241 -11.69 4.21 18.10
C SER A 241 -10.26 4.69 18.38
N LEU A 242 -9.68 5.53 17.51
CA LEU A 242 -8.36 6.13 17.71
C LEU A 242 -8.37 7.14 18.88
N ARG A 243 -9.41 7.97 19.00
CA ARG A 243 -9.58 8.92 20.12
C ARG A 243 -9.71 8.21 21.46
N GLN A 244 -10.41 7.11 21.48
CA GLN A 244 -10.53 6.27 22.69
C GLN A 244 -9.18 5.72 23.13
N ALA A 245 -8.33 5.32 22.18
CA ALA A 245 -7.02 4.73 22.47
C ALA A 245 -5.94 5.75 22.83
N LEU A 246 -5.97 6.94 22.22
CA LEU A 246 -4.83 7.88 22.22
C LEU A 246 -5.14 9.28 22.76
N GLY A 247 -6.41 9.64 22.93
CA GLY A 247 -6.85 10.98 23.27
C GLY A 247 -7.55 11.70 22.11
N ARG A 248 -8.45 12.64 22.45
CA ARG A 248 -9.36 13.29 21.50
C ARG A 248 -8.64 14.08 20.41
N GLU A 249 -7.56 14.74 20.72
CA GLU A 249 -6.79 15.60 19.82
C GLU A 249 -5.99 14.83 18.77
N ARG A 250 -5.78 13.50 18.95
CA ARG A 250 -4.90 12.71 18.10
C ARG A 250 -5.49 12.33 16.74
N ALA A 251 -6.82 12.31 16.61
CA ALA A 251 -7.48 11.90 15.37
C ALA A 251 -8.62 12.88 14.98
N VAL A 252 -8.67 13.23 13.70
CA VAL A 252 -9.70 14.12 13.13
C VAL A 252 -10.27 13.51 11.84
N SER A 253 -11.54 13.85 11.54
CA SER A 253 -12.19 13.47 10.28
C SER A 253 -12.45 14.68 9.41
N CYS A 254 -12.09 14.59 8.14
CA CYS A 254 -12.31 15.65 7.15
C CYS A 254 -13.80 15.95 6.90
N GLN A 255 -14.66 14.97 7.10
CA GLN A 255 -16.09 15.09 6.86
C GLN A 255 -16.83 15.67 8.05
N ASP A 256 -16.27 15.57 9.26
CA ASP A 256 -16.90 16.09 10.47
C ASP A 256 -16.77 17.61 10.57
N PRO A 257 -17.89 18.35 10.60
CA PRO A 257 -17.87 19.81 10.78
C PRO A 257 -17.19 20.26 12.09
N ALA A 258 -17.23 19.46 13.14
CA ALA A 258 -16.62 19.79 14.43
C ALA A 258 -15.07 19.73 14.39
N ASP A 259 -14.50 18.94 13.48
CA ASP A 259 -13.05 18.78 13.33
C ASP A 259 -12.41 19.81 12.37
N ARG A 260 -13.20 20.75 11.82
CA ARG A 260 -12.74 21.71 10.78
C ARG A 260 -11.74 22.76 11.20
N SER A 261 -11.58 23.05 12.47
CA SER A 261 -10.67 24.09 12.99
C SER A 261 -9.19 23.74 12.79
N ILE A 262 -8.91 22.47 12.45
CA ILE A 262 -7.57 21.97 12.27
C ILE A 262 -7.20 22.15 10.79
N ARG A 263 -5.96 22.52 10.48
CA ARG A 263 -5.42 22.80 9.13
C ARG A 263 -5.39 21.55 8.22
N THR A 264 -6.47 20.76 8.22
CA THR A 264 -6.52 19.40 7.66
C THR A 264 -7.03 19.34 6.22
N ARG A 265 -7.65 20.38 5.70
CA ARG A 265 -8.33 20.32 4.38
C ARG A 265 -7.41 19.95 3.21
N TRP A 266 -6.09 20.12 3.36
CA TRP A 266 -5.08 19.72 2.38
C TRP A 266 -4.82 18.20 2.39
N LEU A 267 -5.20 17.52 3.46
CA LEU A 267 -4.93 16.12 3.74
C LEU A 267 -6.20 15.26 3.55
N CYS A 268 -7.25 15.82 2.95
CA CYS A 268 -8.56 15.17 2.84
C CYS A 268 -8.77 14.34 1.57
N ALA A 269 -7.76 14.17 0.72
CA ALA A 269 -7.76 13.30 -0.45
C ALA A 269 -8.93 13.48 -1.44
N ALA A 270 -9.62 14.63 -1.43
CA ALA A 270 -10.76 14.87 -2.33
C ALA A 270 -10.38 14.95 -3.82
N ASN A 271 -9.07 14.95 -4.11
CA ASN A 271 -8.53 15.03 -5.46
C ASN A 271 -7.72 13.79 -5.88
N THR A 272 -7.72 12.73 -5.09
CA THR A 272 -7.11 11.45 -5.52
C THR A 272 -8.01 10.78 -6.54
N VAL A 273 -7.42 10.23 -7.62
CA VAL A 273 -8.19 9.58 -8.70
C VAL A 273 -8.94 8.34 -8.21
N GLN A 274 -8.40 7.59 -7.25
CA GLN A 274 -9.05 6.43 -6.65
C GLN A 274 -10.26 6.81 -5.79
N GLY A 275 -10.10 7.84 -4.95
CA GLY A 275 -11.20 8.34 -4.13
C GLY A 275 -12.33 8.94 -4.96
N ARG A 276 -11.98 9.69 -6.02
CA ARG A 276 -12.94 10.25 -6.96
C ARG A 276 -13.71 9.16 -7.73
N ASP A 277 -13.01 8.13 -8.24
CA ASP A 277 -13.64 6.99 -8.93
C ASP A 277 -14.63 6.27 -8.02
N LEU A 278 -14.19 5.87 -6.82
CA LEU A 278 -15.05 5.18 -5.86
C LEU A 278 -16.24 6.01 -5.38
N ASN A 279 -16.11 7.32 -5.32
CA ASN A 279 -17.18 8.26 -4.94
C ASN A 279 -18.03 8.72 -6.13
N GLY A 280 -17.93 8.04 -7.27
CA GLY A 280 -18.81 8.21 -8.42
C GLY A 280 -18.59 9.53 -9.19
N SER A 281 -17.38 10.07 -9.17
CA SER A 281 -17.03 11.21 -10.03
C SER A 281 -17.16 10.81 -11.50
N ALA A 282 -17.79 11.67 -12.30
CA ALA A 282 -17.85 11.49 -13.75
C ALA A 282 -16.49 11.67 -14.44
N ASP A 283 -15.57 12.38 -13.79
CA ASP A 283 -14.20 12.62 -14.24
C ASP A 283 -13.25 12.58 -13.04
N ALA A 284 -12.70 11.39 -12.77
CA ALA A 284 -11.80 11.19 -11.64
C ALA A 284 -10.50 12.02 -11.72
N CYS A 285 -10.16 12.56 -12.89
CA CYS A 285 -8.99 13.42 -13.08
C CYS A 285 -9.26 14.88 -12.67
N HIS A 286 -10.48 15.40 -12.86
CA HIS A 286 -10.76 16.85 -12.72
C HIS A 286 -11.90 17.18 -11.75
N ALA A 287 -12.83 16.25 -11.48
CA ALA A 287 -14.01 16.50 -10.67
C ALA A 287 -13.99 15.70 -9.35
N ASN A 288 -14.30 16.35 -8.24
CA ASN A 288 -14.39 15.69 -6.95
C ASN A 288 -15.65 14.82 -6.85
N GLY A 289 -15.58 13.71 -6.10
CA GLY A 289 -16.76 12.98 -5.65
C GLY A 289 -17.50 13.81 -4.59
N GLU A 290 -18.77 14.10 -4.86
CA GLU A 290 -19.57 14.94 -3.95
C GLU A 290 -20.07 14.16 -2.74
N ARG A 291 -20.38 12.88 -2.94
CA ARG A 291 -20.91 11.97 -1.90
C ARG A 291 -19.96 10.82 -1.64
N SER A 292 -19.93 10.39 -0.40
CA SER A 292 -19.17 9.21 -0.02
C SER A 292 -19.87 7.93 -0.46
N SER A 293 -19.11 7.04 -1.09
CA SER A 293 -19.56 5.65 -1.34
C SER A 293 -19.49 4.76 -0.10
N GLY A 294 -18.82 5.22 0.97
CA GLY A 294 -18.48 4.41 2.14
C GLY A 294 -17.36 3.39 1.90
N ARG A 295 -16.76 3.37 0.71
CA ARG A 295 -15.79 2.36 0.27
C ARG A 295 -14.35 2.88 0.17
N PHE A 296 -14.12 4.16 0.29
CA PHE A 296 -12.79 4.75 0.29
C PHE A 296 -12.42 5.22 1.70
N LEU A 297 -11.26 4.83 2.16
CA LEU A 297 -10.69 5.21 3.44
C LEU A 297 -9.26 5.69 3.22
N HIS A 298 -9.04 6.97 3.32
CA HIS A 298 -7.73 7.62 3.25
C HIS A 298 -7.32 8.07 4.64
N ILE A 299 -6.09 7.80 5.03
CA ILE A 299 -5.56 8.21 6.33
C ILE A 299 -4.18 8.82 6.16
N GLU A 300 -4.08 10.09 6.47
CA GLU A 300 -2.80 10.78 6.64
C GLU A 300 -2.29 10.56 8.06
N GLN A 301 -1.01 10.27 8.21
CA GLN A 301 -0.41 9.85 9.48
C GLN A 301 0.93 10.54 9.71
N THR A 302 1.24 10.89 10.97
CA THR A 302 2.57 11.36 11.34
C THR A 302 3.60 10.24 11.24
N TYR A 303 4.87 10.62 11.03
CA TYR A 303 5.94 9.63 10.96
C TYR A 303 6.32 9.09 12.34
N ASP A 304 6.72 9.98 13.26
CA ASP A 304 7.31 9.58 14.53
C ASP A 304 6.32 8.84 15.44
N ASP A 305 5.06 9.31 15.47
CA ASP A 305 4.05 8.75 16.37
C ASP A 305 3.41 7.47 15.83
N VAL A 306 3.33 7.31 14.50
CA VAL A 306 2.56 6.22 13.88
C VAL A 306 3.41 5.33 12.96
N ARG A 307 3.97 5.88 11.86
CA ARG A 307 4.58 5.06 10.80
C ARG A 307 5.95 4.51 11.15
N ARG A 308 6.66 5.14 12.10
CA ARG A 308 8.00 4.73 12.55
C ARG A 308 8.04 3.30 13.08
N GLY A 309 7.03 2.87 13.83
CA GLY A 309 6.95 1.51 14.36
C GLY A 309 6.93 0.45 13.26
N TYR A 310 6.16 0.67 12.21
CA TYR A 310 6.11 -0.25 11.06
C TYR A 310 7.45 -0.35 10.31
N GLY A 311 8.22 0.73 10.29
CA GLY A 311 9.51 0.76 9.61
C GLY A 311 10.67 0.19 10.39
N LEU A 312 10.67 0.35 11.71
CA LEU A 312 11.81 0.01 12.58
C LEU A 312 11.62 -1.29 13.36
N ASP A 313 10.39 -1.57 13.83
CA ASP A 313 10.12 -2.70 14.73
C ASP A 313 8.66 -3.18 14.58
N TRP A 314 8.31 -3.60 13.37
CA TRP A 314 6.95 -4.07 13.03
C TRP A 314 6.52 -5.31 13.83
N GLN A 315 7.47 -6.05 14.39
CA GLN A 315 7.21 -7.22 15.24
C GLN A 315 6.69 -6.82 16.62
N ASN A 316 7.07 -5.62 17.10
CA ASN A 316 6.71 -5.09 18.41
C ASN A 316 5.99 -3.74 18.31
N LEU A 317 4.88 -3.70 17.55
CA LEU A 317 4.09 -2.47 17.40
C LEU A 317 3.55 -1.93 18.74
N GLY A 318 3.43 -2.78 19.77
CA GLY A 318 3.04 -2.36 21.11
C GLY A 318 3.95 -1.31 21.74
N ALA A 319 5.21 -1.25 21.34
CA ALA A 319 6.16 -0.20 21.75
C ALA A 319 5.88 1.17 21.09
N TYR A 320 4.99 1.22 20.09
CA TYR A 320 4.63 2.40 19.32
C TYR A 320 3.12 2.64 19.40
N PRO A 321 2.63 3.47 20.36
CA PRO A 321 1.20 3.59 20.64
C PRO A 321 0.32 3.92 19.43
N GLY A 322 0.76 4.81 18.55
CA GLY A 322 0.04 5.16 17.33
C GLY A 322 -0.02 4.00 16.32
N SER A 323 1.08 3.24 16.17
CA SER A 323 1.12 2.05 15.29
C SER A 323 0.19 0.95 15.80
N ALA A 324 0.19 0.69 17.11
CA ALA A 324 -0.69 -0.29 17.74
C ALA A 324 -2.15 0.13 17.64
N ALA A 325 -2.44 1.41 17.92
CA ALA A 325 -3.80 1.94 17.89
C ALA A 325 -4.45 1.87 16.51
N ILE A 326 -3.72 2.23 15.43
CA ILE A 326 -4.28 2.14 14.08
C ILE A 326 -4.53 0.70 13.65
N LEU A 327 -3.64 -0.24 13.97
CA LEU A 327 -3.86 -1.66 13.70
C LEU A 327 -5.12 -2.17 14.40
N ALA A 328 -5.25 -1.88 15.71
CA ALA A 328 -6.40 -2.30 16.50
C ALA A 328 -7.72 -1.66 16.01
N ALA A 329 -7.69 -0.36 15.69
CA ALA A 329 -8.85 0.36 15.18
C ALA A 329 -9.29 -0.17 13.81
N LEU A 330 -8.36 -0.41 12.88
CA LEU A 330 -8.66 -1.03 11.57
C LEU A 330 -9.18 -2.47 11.74
N ALA A 331 -8.61 -3.25 12.65
CA ALA A 331 -9.08 -4.60 12.94
C ALA A 331 -10.50 -4.62 13.50
N LYS A 332 -10.90 -3.61 14.25
CA LYS A 332 -12.25 -3.46 14.81
C LYS A 332 -13.27 -2.96 13.77
N GLU A 333 -12.91 -1.95 12.99
CA GLU A 333 -13.85 -1.19 12.17
C GLU A 333 -13.99 -1.67 10.72
N LEU A 334 -12.96 -2.34 10.16
CA LEU A 334 -13.00 -2.82 8.78
C LEU A 334 -13.86 -4.08 8.62
N PRO A 335 -14.62 -4.21 7.50
CA PRO A 335 -15.56 -5.30 7.31
C PRO A 335 -14.88 -6.66 7.24
N CYS A 336 -15.45 -7.63 7.93
CA CYS A 336 -15.07 -9.03 7.87
C CYS A 336 -15.77 -9.77 6.74
N ILE A 337 -15.09 -10.75 6.13
CA ILE A 337 -15.67 -11.73 5.20
C ILE A 337 -16.12 -12.97 5.96
N ARG A 338 -15.34 -13.37 6.95
CA ARG A 338 -15.52 -14.60 7.73
C ARG A 338 -16.07 -14.27 9.11
N ALA A 339 -16.91 -15.15 9.64
CA ALA A 339 -17.49 -14.99 10.97
C ALA A 339 -16.46 -15.00 12.11
N ASP A 340 -15.31 -15.66 11.89
CA ASP A 340 -14.19 -15.78 12.83
C ASP A 340 -13.13 -14.67 12.66
N CYS A 341 -13.47 -13.60 11.98
CA CYS A 341 -12.61 -12.45 11.79
C CYS A 341 -12.46 -11.69 13.12
N ALA A 342 -11.64 -12.23 14.01
CA ALA A 342 -11.33 -11.59 15.28
C ALA A 342 -10.49 -10.31 15.07
N PRO A 343 -10.55 -9.35 16.02
CA PRO A 343 -9.55 -8.28 16.08
C PRO A 343 -8.15 -8.90 16.10
N ALA A 344 -7.22 -8.32 15.33
CA ALA A 344 -5.83 -8.76 15.43
C ALA A 344 -5.33 -8.55 16.87
N PRO A 345 -4.62 -9.52 17.44
CA PRO A 345 -4.05 -9.42 18.78
C PRO A 345 -3.03 -8.31 18.92
#